data_fa471706869def137d1383f9f7383dcb
#
_entry.id   fa471706869def137d1383f9f7383dcb
#
_cell.length_a   1.000
_cell.length_b   1.000
_cell.length_c   1.000
_cell.angle_alpha   90.00
_cell.angle_beta   90.00
_cell.angle_gamma   90.00
#
_symmetry.space_group_name_H-M   'P 1'
#
loop_
_entity.id
_entity.type
_entity.pdbx_description
1 polymer ?
#
loop_
_entity_poly.entity_id
_entity_poly.type
_entity_poly.pdbx_seq_one_letter_code
_entity_poly.pdbx_strand_id
1 'polypeptide(L)'
;MRTSRTQRAAVGAELVRYGEELAAAGAVQVGDAFTDDPAADAFVKASAEVFLIGILFTQGVPAERAWAGPYQLSVRLGHFDLTRLSAERDSVAAAIVGPPALHRFVKTIPAWISSAAGRLLAEYDGDASRIWPEGAHVTEVTERLLAFDGIGPKKATMAVELLVRNRGAGLVGMECGSVAYDVHIRRVFLRAGLVDVDTPAEVRRAAALACPNEPGLIDLPAWLIGRESCHPRVPACESCRLSGCCPRLTGRSVAGVGVRRPTR
;
A
#
# COMPACT_ATOMS: atom_id res chain seq x y z
N MET A 1 17.28 -14.12 -21.83
CA MET A 1 16.46 -13.69 -22.98
C MET A 1 15.82 -12.35 -22.62
N ARG A 2 15.99 -11.31 -23.44
CA ARG A 2 15.33 -10.00 -23.19
C ARG A 2 13.91 -10.04 -23.76
N THR A 3 12.94 -9.54 -23.01
CA THR A 3 11.55 -9.41 -23.47
C THR A 3 11.46 -8.36 -24.58
N SER A 4 10.73 -8.65 -25.67
CA SER A 4 10.56 -7.69 -26.76
C SER A 4 9.74 -6.48 -26.34
N ARG A 5 9.88 -5.36 -27.06
CA ARG A 5 9.08 -4.15 -26.83
C ARG A 5 7.57 -4.42 -26.97
N THR A 6 7.21 -5.18 -27.99
CA THR A 6 5.81 -5.56 -28.26
C THR A 6 5.22 -6.37 -27.10
N GLN A 7 5.99 -7.32 -26.56
CA GLN A 7 5.52 -8.13 -25.44
C GLN A 7 5.38 -7.34 -24.15
N ARG A 8 6.31 -6.41 -23.88
CA ARG A 8 6.17 -5.47 -22.75
C ARG A 8 4.92 -4.61 -22.87
N ALA A 9 4.65 -4.11 -24.07
CA ALA A 9 3.46 -3.32 -24.35
C ALA A 9 2.18 -4.14 -24.12
N ALA A 10 2.13 -5.39 -24.56
CA ALA A 10 0.98 -6.27 -24.35
C ALA A 10 0.72 -6.55 -22.85
N VAL A 11 1.77 -6.81 -22.07
CA VAL A 11 1.65 -7.00 -20.61
C VAL A 11 1.19 -5.71 -19.93
N GLY A 12 1.76 -4.56 -20.31
CA GLY A 12 1.36 -3.25 -19.79
C GLY A 12 -0.11 -2.94 -20.07
N ALA A 13 -0.55 -3.15 -21.31
CA ALA A 13 -1.95 -2.95 -21.71
C ALA A 13 -2.93 -3.85 -20.94
N GLU A 14 -2.56 -5.10 -20.68
CA GLU A 14 -3.39 -6.00 -19.86
C GLU A 14 -3.49 -5.55 -18.40
N LEU A 15 -2.40 -5.05 -17.82
CA LEU A 15 -2.42 -4.48 -16.48
C LEU A 15 -3.30 -3.21 -16.40
N VAL A 16 -3.22 -2.33 -17.40
CA VAL A 16 -4.05 -1.13 -17.50
C VAL A 16 -5.52 -1.53 -17.58
N ARG A 17 -5.88 -2.43 -18.51
CA ARG A 17 -7.26 -2.93 -18.67
C ARG A 17 -7.79 -3.52 -17.36
N TYR A 18 -6.98 -4.30 -16.65
CA TYR A 18 -7.37 -4.85 -15.35
C TYR A 18 -7.55 -3.75 -14.30
N GLY A 19 -6.70 -2.73 -14.31
CA GLY A 19 -6.86 -1.56 -13.43
C GLY A 19 -8.15 -0.78 -13.69
N GLU A 20 -8.50 -0.57 -14.96
CA GLU A 20 -9.76 0.07 -15.37
C GLU A 20 -10.99 -0.76 -14.96
N GLU A 21 -10.94 -2.09 -15.11
CA GLU A 21 -12.01 -2.98 -14.66
C GLU A 21 -12.19 -2.93 -13.13
N LEU A 22 -11.11 -2.95 -12.38
CA LEU A 22 -11.15 -2.82 -10.92
C LEU A 22 -11.70 -1.46 -10.48
N ALA A 23 -11.27 -0.39 -11.13
CA ALA A 23 -11.77 0.96 -10.84
C ALA A 23 -13.28 1.09 -11.16
N ALA A 24 -13.73 0.56 -12.29
CA ALA A 24 -15.14 0.56 -12.68
C ALA A 24 -16.03 -0.29 -11.74
N ALA A 25 -15.47 -1.37 -11.18
CA ALA A 25 -16.17 -2.20 -10.21
C ALA A 25 -16.18 -1.58 -8.79
N GLY A 26 -15.59 -0.42 -8.58
CA GLY A 26 -15.36 0.13 -7.24
C GLY A 26 -14.45 -0.75 -6.38
N ALA A 27 -13.66 -1.61 -7.03
CA ALA A 27 -12.82 -2.58 -6.35
C ALA A 27 -11.64 -1.87 -5.67
N VAL A 28 -11.80 -1.81 -4.40
CA VAL A 28 -10.83 -1.47 -3.39
C VAL A 28 -10.27 -2.79 -2.87
N GLN A 29 -8.96 -3.02 -2.93
CA GLN A 29 -8.35 -4.23 -2.36
C GLN A 29 -9.34 -5.38 -2.07
N VAL A 30 -9.65 -6.26 -3.02
CA VAL A 30 -10.54 -7.43 -2.83
C VAL A 30 -11.92 -7.09 -2.23
N GLY A 31 -12.83 -6.54 -3.05
CA GLY A 31 -14.16 -6.09 -2.62
C GLY A 31 -14.12 -4.75 -1.87
N ASP A 32 -15.24 -4.14 -1.60
CA ASP A 32 -15.35 -2.82 -0.92
C ASP A 32 -14.77 -2.77 0.52
N ALA A 33 -14.01 -3.77 0.94
CA ALA A 33 -13.56 -3.98 2.30
C ALA A 33 -12.03 -3.93 2.41
N PHE A 34 -11.53 -3.22 3.42
CA PHE A 34 -10.12 -3.27 3.84
C PHE A 34 -9.80 -4.52 4.66
N THR A 35 -10.82 -5.10 5.28
CA THR A 35 -10.72 -6.21 6.24
C THR A 35 -11.88 -7.18 6.06
N ASP A 36 -11.84 -8.31 6.79
CA ASP A 36 -12.95 -9.26 6.89
C ASP A 36 -13.95 -8.87 8.01
N ASP A 37 -13.75 -7.72 8.68
CA ASP A 37 -14.56 -7.21 9.76
C ASP A 37 -15.29 -5.93 9.33
N PRO A 38 -16.62 -5.96 9.12
CA PRO A 38 -17.40 -4.79 8.71
C PRO A 38 -17.30 -3.60 9.66
N ALA A 39 -17.12 -3.83 10.97
CA ALA A 39 -16.97 -2.75 11.95
C ALA A 39 -15.61 -2.06 11.80
N ALA A 40 -14.55 -2.84 11.57
CA ALA A 40 -13.22 -2.29 11.28
C ALA A 40 -13.21 -1.49 9.96
N ASP A 41 -13.88 -2.00 8.92
CA ASP A 41 -14.02 -1.28 7.65
C ASP A 41 -14.77 0.03 7.79
N ALA A 42 -15.92 0.02 8.46
CA ALA A 42 -16.67 1.23 8.74
C ALA A 42 -15.84 2.25 9.51
N PHE A 43 -15.05 1.80 10.48
CA PHE A 43 -14.18 2.65 11.28
C PHE A 43 -13.08 3.30 10.45
N VAL A 44 -12.42 2.55 9.57
CA VAL A 44 -11.39 3.09 8.64
C VAL A 44 -12.03 4.07 7.65
N LYS A 45 -13.19 3.76 7.11
CA LYS A 45 -13.88 4.61 6.13
C LYS A 45 -14.37 5.92 6.73
N ALA A 46 -14.76 5.92 7.99
CA ALA A 46 -15.37 7.08 8.65
C ALA A 46 -14.38 8.21 8.99
N SER A 47 -13.07 7.93 9.13
CA SER A 47 -12.09 8.91 9.61
C SER A 47 -10.81 8.91 8.79
N ALA A 48 -10.33 10.11 8.49
CA ALA A 48 -9.03 10.33 7.84
C ALA A 48 -7.86 9.96 8.76
N GLU A 49 -7.99 10.23 10.07
CA GLU A 49 -7.01 9.91 11.10
C GLU A 49 -6.85 8.39 11.26
N VAL A 50 -7.97 7.66 11.27
CA VAL A 50 -7.98 6.19 11.33
C VAL A 50 -7.32 5.60 10.10
N PHE A 51 -7.60 6.15 8.92
CA PHE A 51 -6.94 5.74 7.67
C PHE A 51 -5.43 5.96 7.72
N LEU A 52 -4.97 7.15 8.15
CA LEU A 52 -3.54 7.45 8.27
C LEU A 52 -2.85 6.49 9.24
N ILE A 53 -3.44 6.23 10.40
CA ILE A 53 -2.89 5.28 11.36
C ILE A 53 -2.93 3.84 10.81
N GLY A 54 -3.95 3.49 10.03
CA GLY A 54 -4.03 2.21 9.32
C GLY A 54 -2.83 1.98 8.40
N ILE A 55 -2.35 3.02 7.71
CA ILE A 55 -1.12 2.94 6.88
C ILE A 55 0.09 2.52 7.73
N LEU A 56 0.21 2.98 8.97
CA LEU A 56 1.30 2.60 9.86
C LEU A 56 1.28 1.10 10.17
N PHE A 57 0.10 0.54 10.39
CA PHE A 57 -0.09 -0.88 10.67
C PHE A 57 0.28 -1.81 9.49
N THR A 58 0.38 -1.31 8.25
CA THR A 58 0.71 -2.17 7.09
C THR A 58 2.16 -2.70 7.07
N GLN A 59 2.93 -2.47 8.13
CA GLN A 59 4.34 -2.85 8.23
C GLN A 59 4.54 -4.36 8.45
N GLY A 60 4.69 -5.13 7.37
CA GLY A 60 5.13 -6.53 7.46
C GLY A 60 4.12 -7.48 8.12
N VAL A 61 2.84 -7.20 7.96
CA VAL A 61 1.71 -8.06 8.32
C VAL A 61 0.75 -8.14 7.13
N PRO A 62 -0.13 -9.15 7.04
CA PRO A 62 -1.18 -9.22 6.03
C PRO A 62 -2.07 -7.97 6.04
N ALA A 63 -2.55 -7.56 4.88
CA ALA A 63 -3.30 -6.32 4.70
C ALA A 63 -4.56 -6.28 5.58
N GLU A 64 -5.34 -7.34 5.58
CA GLU A 64 -6.60 -7.46 6.32
C GLU A 64 -6.36 -7.24 7.82
N ARG A 65 -5.31 -7.88 8.36
CA ARG A 65 -4.91 -7.70 9.77
C ARG A 65 -4.40 -6.29 10.06
N ALA A 66 -3.68 -5.70 9.13
CA ALA A 66 -3.16 -4.34 9.29
C ALA A 66 -4.29 -3.32 9.39
N TRP A 67 -5.25 -3.39 8.47
CA TRP A 67 -6.36 -2.44 8.42
C TRP A 67 -7.37 -2.63 9.55
N ALA A 68 -7.51 -3.83 10.12
CA ALA A 68 -8.28 -4.05 11.35
C ALA A 68 -7.61 -3.47 12.61
N GLY A 69 -6.28 -3.21 12.56
CA GLY A 69 -5.49 -2.75 13.69
C GLY A 69 -6.00 -1.50 14.41
N PRO A 70 -6.32 -0.40 13.70
CA PRO A 70 -6.85 0.82 14.32
C PRO A 70 -8.16 0.60 15.08
N TYR A 71 -9.09 -0.17 14.52
CA TYR A 71 -10.34 -0.52 15.19
C TYR A 71 -10.09 -1.32 16.46
N GLN A 72 -9.27 -2.38 16.37
CA GLN A 72 -8.92 -3.20 17.53
C GLN A 72 -8.19 -2.39 18.60
N LEU A 73 -7.36 -1.43 18.20
CA LEU A 73 -6.70 -0.50 19.11
C LEU A 73 -7.73 0.38 19.83
N SER A 74 -8.71 0.96 19.12
CA SER A 74 -9.75 1.79 19.68
C SER A 74 -10.61 1.04 20.69
N VAL A 75 -10.96 -0.21 20.40
CA VAL A 75 -11.71 -1.09 21.31
C VAL A 75 -10.96 -1.33 22.62
N ARG A 76 -9.63 -1.58 22.53
CA ARG A 76 -8.80 -1.84 23.71
C ARG A 76 -8.56 -0.59 24.57
N LEU A 77 -8.43 0.57 23.94
CA LEU A 77 -8.23 1.84 24.63
C LEU A 77 -9.55 2.45 25.14
N GLY A 78 -10.70 2.05 24.55
CA GLY A 78 -12.00 2.69 24.78
C GLY A 78 -12.12 4.07 24.11
N HIS A 79 -11.19 4.44 23.23
CA HIS A 79 -11.17 5.72 22.50
C HIS A 79 -10.26 5.67 21.28
N PHE A 80 -10.37 6.71 20.41
CA PHE A 80 -9.40 7.00 19.34
C PHE A 80 -9.10 8.51 19.29
N ASP A 81 -8.90 9.10 20.45
CA ASP A 81 -8.61 10.52 20.62
C ASP A 81 -7.13 10.81 20.36
N LEU A 82 -6.83 11.75 19.46
CA LEU A 82 -5.45 12.06 19.04
C LEU A 82 -4.61 12.65 20.18
N THR A 83 -5.21 13.46 21.06
CA THR A 83 -4.49 14.03 22.20
C THR A 83 -4.01 12.94 23.14
N ARG A 84 -4.88 11.98 23.42
CA ARG A 84 -4.55 10.82 24.25
C ARG A 84 -3.58 9.87 23.56
N LEU A 85 -3.77 9.57 22.25
CA LEU A 85 -2.84 8.74 21.49
C LEU A 85 -1.43 9.34 21.43
N SER A 86 -1.33 10.68 21.40
CA SER A 86 -0.04 11.39 21.45
C SER A 86 0.61 11.33 22.82
N ALA A 87 -0.16 11.53 23.90
CA ALA A 87 0.35 11.68 25.25
C ALA A 87 0.53 10.33 25.99
N GLU A 88 -0.36 9.34 25.73
CA GLU A 88 -0.44 8.09 26.50
C GLU A 88 0.27 6.92 25.77
N ARG A 89 1.52 7.12 25.37
CA ARG A 89 2.29 6.13 24.58
C ARG A 89 2.36 4.76 25.24
N ASP A 90 2.46 4.68 26.55
CA ASP A 90 2.54 3.40 27.28
C ASP A 90 1.20 2.67 27.23
N SER A 91 0.07 3.37 27.32
CA SER A 91 -1.27 2.80 27.13
C SER A 91 -1.43 2.25 25.72
N VAL A 92 -1.00 3.00 24.71
CA VAL A 92 -0.99 2.53 23.30
C VAL A 92 -0.13 1.28 23.15
N ALA A 93 1.05 1.25 23.76
CA ALA A 93 1.95 0.10 23.73
C ALA A 93 1.33 -1.13 24.41
N ALA A 94 0.73 -0.96 25.58
CA ALA A 94 0.04 -2.02 26.30
C ALA A 94 -1.13 -2.58 25.48
N ALA A 95 -1.91 -1.73 24.83
CA ALA A 95 -3.02 -2.13 23.98
C ALA A 95 -2.53 -2.93 22.73
N ILE A 96 -1.38 -2.59 22.16
CA ILE A 96 -0.80 -3.33 21.02
C ILE A 96 -0.24 -4.68 21.43
N VAL A 97 0.40 -4.77 22.60
CA VAL A 97 1.01 -6.00 23.13
C VAL A 97 -0.03 -6.99 23.66
N GLY A 98 -1.15 -6.49 24.18
CA GLY A 98 -2.21 -7.31 24.79
C GLY A 98 -2.62 -8.51 23.91
N PRO A 99 -2.89 -9.69 24.52
CA PRO A 99 -3.16 -10.91 23.77
C PRO A 99 -4.53 -10.91 23.08
N PRO A 100 -4.62 -11.39 21.82
CA PRO A 100 -3.51 -11.60 20.89
C PRO A 100 -2.88 -10.26 20.48
N ALA A 101 -1.55 -10.18 20.37
CA ALA A 101 -0.88 -8.92 19.98
C ALA A 101 -1.42 -8.39 18.66
N LEU A 102 -1.77 -7.10 18.60
CA LEU A 102 -2.31 -6.46 17.38
C LEU A 102 -1.27 -6.43 16.27
N HIS A 103 0.00 -6.24 16.64
CA HIS A 103 1.09 -6.14 15.67
C HIS A 103 2.37 -6.80 16.17
N ARG A 104 3.20 -7.32 15.23
CA ARG A 104 4.49 -7.94 15.56
C ARG A 104 5.57 -6.95 16.01
N PHE A 105 5.48 -5.69 15.60
CA PHE A 105 6.44 -4.63 15.98
C PHE A 105 5.91 -3.82 17.17
N VAL A 106 5.88 -4.47 18.32
CA VAL A 106 5.25 -3.98 19.56
C VAL A 106 5.88 -2.71 20.16
N LYS A 107 7.10 -2.36 19.77
CA LYS A 107 7.78 -1.12 20.22
C LYS A 107 7.66 0.01 19.19
N THR A 108 7.73 -0.35 17.92
CA THR A 108 7.82 0.62 16.82
C THR A 108 6.45 1.21 16.47
N ILE A 109 5.43 0.36 16.38
CA ILE A 109 4.07 0.82 16.01
C ILE A 109 3.50 1.81 17.02
N PRO A 110 3.55 1.58 18.35
CA PRO A 110 3.10 2.58 19.32
C PRO A 110 3.83 3.92 19.18
N ALA A 111 5.16 3.87 18.96
CA ALA A 111 5.95 5.08 18.77
C ALA A 111 5.49 5.89 17.56
N TRP A 112 5.24 5.22 16.43
CA TRP A 112 4.76 5.87 15.21
C TRP A 112 3.35 6.41 15.36
N ILE A 113 2.46 5.70 16.06
CA ILE A 113 1.09 6.17 16.33
C ILE A 113 1.11 7.45 17.16
N SER A 114 1.88 7.46 18.25
CA SER A 114 1.96 8.66 19.12
C SER A 114 2.62 9.84 18.40
N SER A 115 3.67 9.59 17.60
CA SER A 115 4.31 10.60 16.76
C SER A 115 3.34 11.16 15.72
N ALA A 116 2.60 10.29 15.01
CA ALA A 116 1.63 10.71 14.01
C ALA A 116 0.47 11.51 14.62
N ALA A 117 -0.06 11.09 15.76
CA ALA A 117 -1.10 11.83 16.49
C ALA A 117 -0.61 13.22 16.91
N GLY A 118 0.60 13.32 17.47
CA GLY A 118 1.21 14.60 17.84
C GLY A 118 1.42 15.52 16.64
N ARG A 119 1.88 14.98 15.52
CA ARG A 119 2.06 15.73 14.28
C ARG A 119 0.74 16.24 13.71
N LEU A 120 -0.30 15.40 13.71
CA LEU A 120 -1.64 15.82 13.27
C LEU A 120 -2.15 16.98 14.07
N LEU A 121 -2.00 16.94 15.40
CA LEU A 121 -2.40 18.05 16.29
C LEU A 121 -1.62 19.33 16.01
N ALA A 122 -0.31 19.22 15.81
CA ALA A 122 0.58 20.38 15.67
C ALA A 122 0.52 21.05 14.29
N GLU A 123 0.40 20.26 13.20
CA GLU A 123 0.58 20.75 11.83
C GLU A 123 -0.72 20.73 11.01
N TYR A 124 -1.76 19.99 11.45
CA TYR A 124 -2.99 19.75 10.68
C TYR A 124 -4.26 20.02 11.50
N ASP A 125 -4.15 20.68 12.67
CA ASP A 125 -5.27 20.97 13.58
C ASP A 125 -6.09 19.72 13.96
N GLY A 126 -5.46 18.55 14.02
CA GLY A 126 -6.09 17.27 14.33
C GLY A 126 -6.87 16.63 13.17
N ASP A 127 -6.84 17.20 11.98
CA ASP A 127 -7.58 16.74 10.80
C ASP A 127 -6.63 16.20 9.72
N ALA A 128 -6.54 14.87 9.60
CA ALA A 128 -5.68 14.22 8.62
C ALA A 128 -6.09 14.48 7.16
N SER A 129 -7.35 14.89 6.89
CA SER A 129 -7.79 15.22 5.54
C SER A 129 -7.03 16.39 4.94
N ARG A 130 -6.47 17.27 5.77
CA ARG A 130 -5.62 18.38 5.36
C ARG A 130 -4.26 17.97 4.77
N ILE A 131 -3.86 16.72 4.93
CA ILE A 131 -2.68 16.16 4.24
C ILE A 131 -2.94 16.07 2.74
N TRP A 132 -4.20 15.77 2.35
CA TRP A 132 -4.64 15.56 0.96
C TRP A 132 -5.92 16.35 0.62
N PRO A 133 -5.92 17.68 0.71
CA PRO A 133 -7.10 18.47 0.38
C PRO A 133 -7.48 18.29 -1.10
N GLU A 134 -8.72 18.56 -1.42
CA GLU A 134 -9.24 18.52 -2.80
C GLU A 134 -8.38 19.36 -3.74
N GLY A 135 -8.01 18.82 -4.90
CA GLY A 135 -7.14 19.46 -5.88
C GLY A 135 -5.65 19.46 -5.53
N ALA A 136 -5.23 18.84 -4.41
CA ALA A 136 -3.80 18.75 -4.08
C ALA A 136 -3.05 17.90 -5.11
N HIS A 137 -1.81 18.30 -5.42
CA HIS A 137 -0.99 17.57 -6.35
C HIS A 137 -0.42 16.29 -5.70
N VAL A 138 -0.42 15.18 -6.43
CA VAL A 138 -0.01 13.87 -5.92
C VAL A 138 1.40 13.85 -5.33
N THR A 139 2.33 14.64 -5.90
CA THR A 139 3.70 14.75 -5.36
C THR A 139 3.73 15.43 -4.01
N GLU A 140 2.95 16.49 -3.83
CA GLU A 140 2.84 17.23 -2.58
C GLU A 140 2.22 16.36 -1.47
N VAL A 141 1.15 15.62 -1.79
CA VAL A 141 0.55 14.67 -0.86
C VAL A 141 1.55 13.57 -0.47
N THR A 142 2.31 13.07 -1.44
CA THR A 142 3.37 12.08 -1.20
C THR A 142 4.43 12.63 -0.24
N GLU A 143 4.90 13.84 -0.44
CA GLU A 143 5.90 14.50 0.42
C GLU A 143 5.36 14.70 1.85
N ARG A 144 4.12 15.17 2.00
CA ARG A 144 3.45 15.31 3.31
C ARG A 144 3.34 13.96 4.04
N LEU A 145 2.98 12.89 3.33
CA LEU A 145 2.92 11.55 3.89
C LEU A 145 4.30 11.02 4.31
N LEU A 146 5.35 11.27 3.51
CA LEU A 146 6.73 10.87 3.83
C LEU A 146 7.28 11.54 5.10
N ALA A 147 6.69 12.65 5.52
CA ALA A 147 7.07 13.34 6.74
C ALA A 147 6.62 12.62 8.03
N PHE A 148 5.73 11.62 7.94
CA PHE A 148 5.30 10.82 9.09
C PHE A 148 6.24 9.65 9.36
N ASP A 149 6.64 9.47 10.61
CA ASP A 149 7.42 8.32 11.05
C ASP A 149 6.73 7.01 10.65
N GLY A 150 7.50 6.11 10.04
CA GLY A 150 6.98 4.82 9.60
C GLY A 150 6.27 4.82 8.25
N ILE A 151 6.15 5.97 7.58
CA ILE A 151 5.67 6.08 6.19
C ILE A 151 6.87 6.33 5.28
N GLY A 152 7.38 5.27 4.66
CA GLY A 152 8.40 5.37 3.61
C GLY A 152 7.79 5.38 2.21
N PRO A 153 8.62 5.47 1.14
CA PRO A 153 8.14 5.62 -0.24
C PRO A 153 7.09 4.59 -0.67
N LYS A 154 7.24 3.32 -0.27
CA LYS A 154 6.24 2.28 -0.58
C LYS A 154 4.87 2.61 0.01
N LYS A 155 4.83 2.98 1.31
CA LYS A 155 3.58 3.28 2.01
C LYS A 155 2.94 4.57 1.52
N ALA A 156 3.74 5.60 1.23
CA ALA A 156 3.25 6.85 0.67
C ALA A 156 2.59 6.63 -0.69
N THR A 157 3.25 5.88 -1.60
CA THR A 157 2.66 5.53 -2.91
C THR A 157 1.36 4.73 -2.75
N MET A 158 1.36 3.69 -1.91
CA MET A 158 0.15 2.91 -1.62
C MET A 158 -0.97 3.80 -1.05
N ALA A 159 -0.64 4.70 -0.14
CA ALA A 159 -1.63 5.59 0.46
C ALA A 159 -2.28 6.52 -0.56
N VAL A 160 -1.50 7.10 -1.48
CA VAL A 160 -2.02 7.94 -2.57
C VAL A 160 -3.02 7.15 -3.43
N GLU A 161 -2.68 5.93 -3.84
CA GLU A 161 -3.58 5.10 -4.63
C GLU A 161 -4.89 4.77 -3.86
N LEU A 162 -4.77 4.44 -2.58
CA LEU A 162 -5.94 4.20 -1.73
C LEU A 162 -6.79 5.46 -1.53
N LEU A 163 -6.18 6.63 -1.39
CA LEU A 163 -6.90 7.91 -1.28
C LEU A 163 -7.75 8.18 -2.51
N VAL A 164 -7.16 8.03 -3.69
CA VAL A 164 -7.89 8.28 -4.95
C VAL A 164 -8.96 7.24 -5.20
N ARG A 165 -8.62 5.94 -5.09
CA ARG A 165 -9.52 4.86 -5.52
C ARG A 165 -10.57 4.49 -4.48
N ASN A 166 -10.23 4.60 -3.19
CA ASN A 166 -11.09 4.11 -2.12
C ASN A 166 -11.80 5.22 -1.36
N ARG A 167 -11.19 6.39 -1.33
CA ARG A 167 -11.74 7.53 -0.59
C ARG A 167 -12.22 8.66 -1.49
N GLY A 168 -12.07 8.50 -2.81
CA GLY A 168 -12.51 9.48 -3.80
C GLY A 168 -11.80 10.83 -3.65
N ALA A 169 -10.55 10.85 -3.15
CA ALA A 169 -9.80 12.09 -3.04
C ALA A 169 -9.51 12.64 -4.43
N GLY A 170 -9.97 13.85 -4.72
CA GLY A 170 -9.78 14.53 -5.99
C GLY A 170 -8.39 15.11 -6.14
N LEU A 171 -7.36 14.23 -6.18
CA LEU A 171 -5.98 14.63 -6.41
C LEU A 171 -5.72 14.92 -7.89
N VAL A 172 -4.76 15.81 -8.16
CA VAL A 172 -4.31 16.13 -9.52
C VAL A 172 -2.86 15.71 -9.73
N GLY A 173 -2.39 15.68 -10.99
CA GLY A 173 -1.03 15.29 -11.32
C GLY A 173 -0.79 13.77 -11.23
N MET A 174 -1.81 12.96 -11.53
CA MET A 174 -1.73 11.50 -11.44
C MET A 174 -0.68 10.87 -12.37
N GLU A 175 -0.27 11.57 -13.42
CA GLU A 175 0.85 11.20 -14.29
C GLU A 175 2.20 11.18 -13.54
N CYS A 176 2.31 11.88 -12.41
CA CYS A 176 3.45 11.84 -11.48
C CYS A 176 3.33 10.72 -10.44
N GLY A 177 2.21 9.99 -10.43
CA GLY A 177 1.98 8.84 -9.56
C GLY A 177 2.91 7.66 -9.88
N SER A 178 2.81 6.60 -9.10
CA SER A 178 3.69 5.44 -9.26
C SER A 178 3.06 4.19 -8.65
N VAL A 179 3.77 3.06 -8.79
CA VAL A 179 3.43 1.80 -8.13
C VAL A 179 4.24 1.61 -6.84
N ALA A 180 3.63 1.00 -5.83
CA ALA A 180 4.28 0.68 -4.56
C ALA A 180 5.28 -0.47 -4.74
N TYR A 181 6.58 -0.16 -4.72
CA TYR A 181 7.63 -1.15 -4.91
C TYR A 181 7.68 -2.15 -3.74
N ASP A 182 6.97 -3.27 -3.92
CA ASP A 182 6.89 -4.34 -2.93
C ASP A 182 7.23 -5.72 -3.51
N VAL A 183 7.17 -6.77 -2.68
CA VAL A 183 7.56 -8.14 -3.08
C VAL A 183 6.63 -8.75 -4.13
N HIS A 184 5.38 -8.32 -4.22
CA HIS A 184 4.42 -8.79 -5.21
C HIS A 184 4.64 -8.09 -6.55
N ILE A 185 4.63 -6.76 -6.54
CA ILE A 185 4.80 -5.92 -7.74
C ILE A 185 6.15 -6.19 -8.42
N ARG A 186 7.29 -6.13 -7.69
CA ARG A 186 8.62 -6.43 -8.27
C ARG A 186 8.66 -7.81 -8.92
N ARG A 187 8.08 -8.82 -8.27
CA ARG A 187 8.05 -10.19 -8.81
C ARG A 187 7.24 -10.29 -10.10
N VAL A 188 6.07 -9.65 -10.14
CA VAL A 188 5.24 -9.60 -11.36
C VAL A 188 5.98 -8.87 -12.46
N PHE A 189 6.52 -7.67 -12.20
CA PHE A 189 7.25 -6.88 -13.20
C PHE A 189 8.45 -7.62 -13.79
N LEU A 190 9.23 -8.32 -12.96
CA LEU A 190 10.35 -9.13 -13.40
C LEU A 190 9.91 -10.32 -14.26
N ARG A 191 8.94 -11.11 -13.76
CA ARG A 191 8.53 -12.35 -14.41
C ARG A 191 7.67 -12.13 -15.64
N ALA A 192 6.89 -11.05 -15.67
CA ALA A 192 6.16 -10.61 -16.85
C ALA A 192 7.05 -9.85 -17.85
N GLY A 193 8.33 -9.66 -17.54
CA GLY A 193 9.31 -9.08 -18.44
C GLY A 193 9.14 -7.58 -18.65
N LEU A 194 8.39 -6.87 -17.80
CA LEU A 194 8.27 -5.41 -17.82
C LEU A 194 9.60 -4.73 -17.49
N VAL A 195 10.37 -5.34 -16.59
CA VAL A 195 11.73 -4.90 -16.25
C VAL A 195 12.73 -6.03 -16.40
N ASP A 196 13.98 -5.69 -16.68
CA ASP A 196 15.10 -6.65 -16.71
C ASP A 196 15.89 -6.64 -15.40
N VAL A 197 15.84 -5.52 -14.67
CA VAL A 197 16.57 -5.31 -13.42
C VAL A 197 15.58 -4.93 -12.32
N ASP A 198 15.74 -5.56 -11.15
CA ASP A 198 14.88 -5.39 -9.99
C ASP A 198 15.33 -4.19 -9.14
N THR A 199 14.96 -2.99 -9.57
CA THR A 199 15.17 -1.75 -8.81
C THR A 199 13.91 -0.90 -8.77
N PRO A 200 13.74 -0.06 -7.71
CA PRO A 200 12.61 0.87 -7.64
C PRO A 200 12.51 1.80 -8.85
N ALA A 201 13.65 2.26 -9.36
CA ALA A 201 13.70 3.17 -10.51
C ALA A 201 13.18 2.51 -11.78
N GLU A 202 13.63 1.26 -12.07
CA GLU A 202 13.18 0.53 -13.26
C GLU A 202 11.70 0.16 -13.18
N VAL A 203 11.20 -0.24 -12.01
CA VAL A 203 9.79 -0.57 -11.81
C VAL A 203 8.92 0.67 -12.01
N ARG A 204 9.28 1.82 -11.43
CA ARG A 204 8.56 3.08 -11.65
C ARG A 204 8.58 3.51 -13.11
N ARG A 205 9.75 3.44 -13.77
CA ARG A 205 9.87 3.77 -15.19
C ARG A 205 9.00 2.85 -16.05
N ALA A 206 8.95 1.56 -15.77
CA ALA A 206 8.12 0.61 -16.50
C ALA A 206 6.62 0.88 -16.30
N ALA A 207 6.20 1.28 -15.08
CA ALA A 207 4.82 1.69 -14.81
C ALA A 207 4.44 2.95 -15.60
N ALA A 208 5.28 3.98 -15.62
CA ALA A 208 5.06 5.19 -16.39
C ALA A 208 5.02 4.93 -17.91
N LEU A 209 5.79 3.97 -18.42
CA LEU A 209 5.71 3.57 -19.83
C LEU A 209 4.44 2.77 -20.16
N ALA A 210 3.94 1.97 -19.22
CA ALA A 210 2.72 1.18 -19.41
C ALA A 210 1.45 2.04 -19.33
N CYS A 211 1.41 2.99 -18.40
CA CYS A 211 0.29 3.89 -18.19
C CYS A 211 0.79 5.33 -17.94
N PRO A 212 1.10 6.10 -19.01
CA PRO A 212 1.75 7.41 -18.86
C PRO A 212 0.92 8.45 -18.10
N ASN A 213 -0.39 8.41 -18.27
CA ASN A 213 -1.29 9.39 -17.64
C ASN A 213 -1.57 9.08 -16.16
N GLU A 214 -1.43 7.82 -15.77
CA GLU A 214 -1.75 7.37 -14.41
C GLU A 214 -0.98 6.10 -14.06
N PRO A 215 0.35 6.18 -13.84
CA PRO A 215 1.18 4.99 -13.58
C PRO A 215 0.72 4.14 -12.40
N GLY A 216 0.07 4.74 -11.41
CA GLY A 216 -0.47 4.07 -10.24
C GLY A 216 -1.68 3.16 -10.53
N LEU A 217 -2.38 3.35 -11.65
CA LEU A 217 -3.52 2.50 -12.04
C LEU A 217 -3.17 1.01 -12.07
N ILE A 218 -1.93 0.66 -12.38
CA ILE A 218 -1.48 -0.74 -12.45
C ILE A 218 -0.91 -1.29 -11.14
N ASP A 219 -0.96 -0.50 -10.04
CA ASP A 219 -0.48 -0.93 -8.72
C ASP A 219 -1.29 -2.11 -8.19
N LEU A 220 -2.59 -1.90 -7.99
CA LEU A 220 -3.50 -2.93 -7.48
C LEU A 220 -3.55 -4.18 -8.39
N PRO A 221 -3.68 -4.07 -9.73
CA PRO A 221 -3.59 -5.22 -10.63
C PRO A 221 -2.33 -6.06 -10.43
N ALA A 222 -1.15 -5.41 -10.41
CA ALA A 222 0.11 -6.11 -10.25
C ALA A 222 0.25 -6.75 -8.86
N TRP A 223 -0.24 -6.08 -7.83
CA TRP A 223 -0.26 -6.60 -6.47
C TRP A 223 -1.16 -7.84 -6.33
N LEU A 224 -2.40 -7.79 -6.87
CA LEU A 224 -3.34 -8.93 -6.88
C LEU A 224 -2.76 -10.12 -7.62
N ILE A 225 -2.23 -9.92 -8.83
CA ILE A 225 -1.58 -10.98 -9.60
C ILE A 225 -0.41 -11.57 -8.80
N GLY A 226 0.38 -10.75 -8.14
CA GLY A 226 1.50 -11.17 -7.31
C GLY A 226 1.08 -11.97 -6.08
N ARG A 227 -0.05 -11.64 -5.50
CA ARG A 227 -0.64 -12.30 -4.33
C ARG A 227 -1.32 -13.62 -4.69
N GLU A 228 -2.13 -13.62 -5.73
CA GLU A 228 -3.09 -14.69 -6.03
C GLU A 228 -2.59 -15.72 -7.05
N SER A 229 -1.72 -15.30 -7.97
CA SER A 229 -1.30 -16.16 -9.07
C SER A 229 0.22 -16.28 -9.19
N CYS A 230 0.95 -15.16 -9.17
CA CYS A 230 2.40 -15.17 -9.37
C CYS A 230 3.15 -15.48 -8.07
N HIS A 231 2.91 -16.66 -7.49
CA HIS A 231 3.52 -17.08 -6.23
C HIS A 231 5.05 -17.22 -6.31
N PRO A 232 5.79 -17.05 -5.19
CA PRO A 232 7.26 -17.08 -5.20
C PRO A 232 7.84 -18.41 -5.72
N ARG A 233 7.30 -19.55 -5.27
CA ARG A 233 7.82 -20.89 -5.58
C ARG A 233 7.13 -21.53 -6.78
N VAL A 234 5.81 -21.64 -6.73
CA VAL A 234 5.00 -22.31 -7.75
C VAL A 234 3.92 -21.34 -8.24
N PRO A 235 4.17 -20.57 -9.31
CA PRO A 235 3.18 -19.65 -9.85
C PRO A 235 2.07 -20.40 -10.59
N ALA A 236 0.82 -19.96 -10.40
CA ALA A 236 -0.37 -20.47 -11.09
C ALA A 236 -0.53 -19.76 -12.46
N CYS A 237 0.41 -20.00 -13.39
CA CYS A 237 0.49 -19.27 -14.66
C CYS A 237 -0.72 -19.49 -15.56
N GLU A 238 -1.34 -20.66 -15.54
CA GLU A 238 -2.46 -21.00 -16.44
C GLU A 238 -3.74 -20.24 -16.08
N SER A 239 -3.99 -20.03 -14.79
CA SER A 239 -5.13 -19.25 -14.27
C SER A 239 -4.81 -17.76 -14.08
N CYS A 240 -3.58 -17.34 -14.38
CA CYS A 240 -3.15 -15.95 -14.20
C CYS A 240 -3.78 -15.04 -15.25
N ARG A 241 -4.20 -13.86 -14.85
CA ARG A 241 -4.72 -12.82 -15.74
C ARG A 241 -3.77 -12.50 -16.92
N LEU A 242 -2.46 -12.60 -16.70
CA LEU A 242 -1.45 -12.35 -17.72
C LEU A 242 -1.11 -13.60 -18.55
N SER A 243 -1.83 -14.72 -18.44
CA SER A 243 -1.47 -15.99 -19.08
C SER A 243 -1.26 -15.90 -20.60
N GLY A 244 -2.06 -15.05 -21.28
CA GLY A 244 -2.00 -14.85 -22.73
C GLY A 244 -0.85 -13.98 -23.24
N CYS A 245 -0.24 -13.15 -22.36
CA CYS A 245 0.81 -12.19 -22.78
C CYS A 245 2.10 -12.29 -21.96
N CYS A 246 2.11 -12.98 -20.81
CA CYS A 246 3.28 -13.09 -19.94
C CYS A 246 4.34 -14.05 -20.52
N PRO A 247 5.63 -13.64 -20.63
CA PRO A 247 6.71 -14.52 -21.07
C PRO A 247 7.11 -15.56 -20.02
N ARG A 248 6.51 -15.55 -18.83
CA ARG A 248 6.70 -16.52 -17.73
C ARG A 248 8.17 -16.69 -17.31
N LEU A 249 8.88 -15.58 -17.11
CA LEU A 249 10.31 -15.60 -16.73
C LEU A 249 10.48 -16.04 -15.26
N THR A 250 9.99 -17.21 -14.91
CA THR A 250 9.92 -17.74 -13.54
C THR A 250 11.28 -18.03 -12.91
N GLY A 251 12.33 -18.22 -13.73
CA GLY A 251 13.72 -18.34 -13.27
C GLY A 251 14.33 -17.02 -12.76
N ARG A 252 13.71 -15.88 -13.01
CA ARG A 252 14.14 -14.60 -12.44
C ARG A 252 13.70 -14.51 -10.99
N SER A 253 14.66 -14.54 -10.07
CA SER A 253 14.39 -14.34 -8.65
C SER A 253 14.44 -12.86 -8.30
N VAL A 254 13.49 -12.44 -7.48
CA VAL A 254 13.56 -11.17 -6.77
C VAL A 254 14.79 -11.26 -5.85
N ALA A 255 15.81 -10.44 -6.09
CA ALA A 255 16.98 -10.38 -5.21
C ALA A 255 16.47 -10.15 -3.78
N GLY A 256 16.85 -11.05 -2.87
CA GLY A 256 16.34 -11.03 -1.51
C GLY A 256 16.63 -9.67 -0.87
N VAL A 257 15.58 -8.97 -0.45
CA VAL A 257 15.73 -8.01 0.63
C VAL A 257 16.12 -8.86 1.83
N GLY A 258 17.43 -8.95 2.07
CA GLY A 258 17.95 -9.56 3.28
C GLY A 258 17.28 -8.85 4.45
N VAL A 259 16.35 -9.53 5.08
CA VAL A 259 15.97 -9.21 6.46
C VAL A 259 17.26 -9.38 7.25
N ARG A 260 18.01 -8.27 7.42
CA ARG A 260 19.10 -8.24 8.40
C ARG A 260 18.43 -8.61 9.73
N ARG A 261 18.64 -9.85 10.17
CA ARG A 261 18.36 -10.23 11.55
C ARG A 261 19.17 -9.27 12.40
N PRO A 262 18.58 -8.56 13.36
CA PRO A 262 19.39 -7.85 14.34
C PRO A 262 20.27 -8.90 15.02
N THR A 263 21.58 -8.76 14.93
CA THR A 263 22.54 -9.46 15.78
C THR A 263 22.16 -9.18 17.22
N ARG A 264 22.15 -10.22 18.01
CA ARG A 264 21.79 -10.26 19.44
C ARG A 264 22.54 -9.22 20.26
#